data_90e066ab512fa2df415af085919756ab
#
_entry.id   90e066ab512fa2df415af085919756ab
#
_cell.length_a   1.000
_cell.length_b   1.000
_cell.length_c   1.000
_cell.angle_alpha   90.00
_cell.angle_beta   90.00
_cell.angle_gamma   90.00
#
_symmetry.space_group_name_H-M   'P 1'
#
loop_
_entity.id
_entity.type
_entity.pdbx_description
1 polymer ?
#
loop_
_entity_poly.entity_id
_entity_poly.type
_entity_poly.pdbx_seq_one_letter_code
_entity_poly.pdbx_strand_id
1 'polypeptide(L)'
;MEYTINIKGRLMDLSTPQVMGILNVTPDSFYSGSRKQTEMEIAQRANQIIEEGGSIIDVGAFSTRPGADEVSEEEEGRRLKFALDIVRREQPDAAISVDTYRPTLARKCIEEWGADIINDVSEGGITGIANVPLEQRQEEYPEMFRVVGELKVPYILMSVQPTLARMMKGFAREVQQLRDLGAKDIILDPGFGFGKNLIQNYQIYDEMEKLNVLELPVLVGISRKSMIYKLLGGDATTSLNGTSVLDTIALMKGASILRVHDVKEAAEAVKIVEAMKEGRV
;
A
#
# COMPACT_ATOMS: atom_id res chain seq x y z
N MET A 1 6.65 -17.86 -6.65
CA MET A 1 5.24 -18.32 -6.72
C MET A 1 4.52 -17.46 -7.73
N GLU A 2 3.59 -18.05 -8.47
CA GLU A 2 2.82 -17.30 -9.46
C GLU A 2 1.51 -16.84 -8.81
N TYR A 3 1.40 -15.53 -8.56
CA TYR A 3 0.18 -14.93 -8.02
C TYR A 3 -0.47 -14.06 -9.10
N THR A 4 -1.79 -14.03 -9.11
CA THR A 4 -2.58 -13.09 -9.91
C THR A 4 -3.62 -12.42 -9.03
N ILE A 5 -3.95 -11.17 -9.33
CA ILE A 5 -5.07 -10.45 -8.71
C ILE A 5 -6.02 -9.95 -9.81
N ASN A 6 -7.30 -9.86 -9.50
CA ASN A 6 -8.33 -9.44 -10.45
C ASN A 6 -8.58 -7.93 -10.36
N ILE A 7 -8.18 -7.19 -11.38
CA ILE A 7 -8.44 -5.77 -11.53
C ILE A 7 -9.58 -5.57 -12.54
N LYS A 8 -10.81 -5.39 -12.06
CA LYS A 8 -12.00 -5.19 -12.91
C LYS A 8 -12.14 -6.21 -14.04
N GLY A 9 -11.94 -7.49 -13.74
CA GLY A 9 -12.05 -8.57 -14.73
C GLY A 9 -10.79 -8.84 -15.56
N ARG A 10 -9.72 -8.06 -15.39
CA ARG A 10 -8.39 -8.35 -15.95
C ARG A 10 -7.50 -8.94 -14.86
N LEU A 11 -6.78 -10.00 -15.17
CA LEU A 11 -5.80 -10.58 -14.26
C LEU A 11 -4.49 -9.79 -14.36
N MET A 12 -4.03 -9.24 -13.23
CA MET A 12 -2.69 -8.68 -13.07
C MET A 12 -1.78 -9.78 -12.57
N ASP A 13 -0.74 -10.08 -13.33
CA ASP A 13 0.28 -11.06 -12.97
C ASP A 13 1.27 -10.43 -11.97
N LEU A 14 1.47 -11.09 -10.84
CA LEU A 14 2.42 -10.74 -9.80
C LEU A 14 3.64 -11.68 -9.76
N SER A 15 3.81 -12.56 -10.74
CA SER A 15 5.01 -13.39 -10.88
C SER A 15 6.24 -12.52 -11.15
N THR A 16 6.06 -11.44 -11.90
CA THR A 16 6.99 -10.31 -11.96
C THR A 16 6.56 -9.26 -10.94
N PRO A 17 7.43 -8.86 -10.02
CA PRO A 17 7.09 -7.87 -9.01
C PRO A 17 6.61 -6.55 -9.61
N GLN A 18 5.54 -5.98 -9.06
CA GLN A 18 4.93 -4.74 -9.52
C GLN A 18 5.40 -3.54 -8.69
N VAL A 19 5.42 -2.37 -9.31
CA VAL A 19 5.73 -1.11 -8.62
C VAL A 19 4.47 -0.29 -8.43
N MET A 20 4.15 0.01 -7.18
CA MET A 20 3.04 0.85 -6.77
C MET A 20 3.56 2.24 -6.39
N GLY A 21 3.27 3.23 -7.22
CA GLY A 21 3.67 4.60 -6.99
C GLY A 21 2.72 5.35 -6.06
N ILE A 22 3.27 6.02 -5.06
CA ILE A 22 2.52 6.81 -4.08
C ILE A 22 2.10 8.16 -4.70
N LEU A 23 0.82 8.48 -4.58
CA LEU A 23 0.23 9.77 -4.90
C LEU A 23 -0.55 10.30 -3.69
N ASN A 24 0.07 11.17 -2.91
CA ASN A 24 -0.56 11.79 -1.74
C ASN A 24 -1.15 13.14 -2.07
N VAL A 25 -2.41 13.36 -1.67
CA VAL A 25 -3.13 14.62 -1.82
C VAL A 25 -3.09 15.38 -0.50
N THR A 26 -2.24 16.42 -0.44
CA THR A 26 -1.99 17.17 0.80
C THR A 26 -3.04 18.26 1.08
N PRO A 27 -3.21 18.69 2.36
CA PRO A 27 -4.17 19.74 2.75
C PRO A 27 -3.96 21.07 2.03
N ASP A 28 -2.74 21.50 1.83
CA ASP A 28 -2.37 22.78 1.21
C ASP A 28 -2.88 22.93 -0.23
N SER A 29 -3.19 21.79 -0.84
CA SER A 29 -3.69 21.69 -2.20
C SER A 29 -5.12 22.19 -2.42
N PHE A 30 -5.92 22.42 -1.36
CA PHE A 30 -7.37 22.68 -1.47
C PHE A 30 -7.81 24.12 -1.16
N TYR A 31 -6.89 25.04 -0.93
CA TYR A 31 -7.24 26.46 -0.84
C TYR A 31 -7.72 26.96 -2.21
N SER A 32 -8.77 27.78 -2.21
CA SER A 32 -9.51 28.21 -3.42
C SER A 32 -8.67 28.84 -4.55
N GLY A 33 -7.44 29.30 -4.25
CA GLY A 33 -6.50 29.84 -5.22
C GLY A 33 -5.56 28.81 -5.86
N SER A 34 -5.42 27.62 -5.29
CA SER A 34 -4.45 26.58 -5.71
C SER A 34 -5.07 25.40 -6.45
N ARG A 35 -6.41 25.33 -6.60
CA ARG A 35 -7.10 24.14 -7.14
C ARG A 35 -6.62 23.70 -8.53
N LYS A 36 -6.34 24.65 -9.43
CA LYS A 36 -5.79 24.32 -10.76
C LYS A 36 -4.36 23.80 -10.69
N GLN A 37 -3.54 24.37 -9.81
CA GLN A 37 -2.19 23.92 -9.56
C GLN A 37 -2.19 22.49 -9.04
N THR A 38 -3.03 22.18 -8.07
CA THR A 38 -3.19 20.84 -7.50
C THR A 38 -3.66 19.82 -8.52
N GLU A 39 -4.63 20.18 -9.39
CA GLU A 39 -5.06 19.30 -10.48
C GLU A 39 -3.89 18.96 -11.42
N MET A 40 -3.07 19.95 -11.77
CA MET A 40 -1.88 19.74 -12.60
C MET A 40 -0.84 18.86 -11.90
N GLU A 41 -0.60 19.06 -10.62
CA GLU A 41 0.36 18.26 -9.83
C GLU A 41 -0.09 16.80 -9.71
N ILE A 42 -1.37 16.54 -9.47
CA ILE A 42 -1.95 15.19 -9.43
C ILE A 42 -1.82 14.52 -10.80
N ALA A 43 -2.22 15.22 -11.87
CA ALA A 43 -2.12 14.71 -13.24
C ALA A 43 -0.66 14.40 -13.62
N GLN A 44 0.26 15.32 -13.35
CA GLN A 44 1.68 15.13 -13.60
C GLN A 44 2.24 13.93 -12.82
N ARG A 45 1.90 13.80 -11.53
CA ARG A 45 2.37 12.67 -10.72
C ARG A 45 1.80 11.35 -11.18
N ALA A 46 0.52 11.29 -11.57
CA ALA A 46 -0.09 10.08 -12.11
C ALA A 46 0.60 9.63 -13.40
N ASN A 47 0.86 10.56 -14.33
CA ASN A 47 1.58 10.29 -15.57
C ASN A 47 3.02 9.84 -15.30
N GLN A 48 3.75 10.55 -14.42
CA GLN A 48 5.11 10.21 -14.02
C GLN A 48 5.21 8.77 -13.46
N ILE A 49 4.28 8.36 -12.59
CA ILE A 49 4.30 7.00 -12.02
C ILE A 49 4.30 5.95 -13.13
N ILE A 50 3.43 6.10 -14.13
CA ILE A 50 3.33 5.13 -15.24
C ILE A 50 4.54 5.22 -16.18
N GLU A 51 4.98 6.42 -16.52
CA GLU A 51 6.17 6.66 -17.38
C GLU A 51 7.45 6.09 -16.76
N GLU A 52 7.59 6.13 -15.44
CA GLU A 52 8.74 5.60 -14.70
C GLU A 52 8.67 4.07 -14.49
N GLY A 53 7.59 3.42 -14.95
CA GLY A 53 7.42 1.96 -14.90
C GLY A 53 6.58 1.45 -13.73
N GLY A 54 5.84 2.32 -13.06
CA GLY A 54 4.82 1.91 -12.10
C GLY A 54 3.60 1.31 -12.82
N SER A 55 2.98 0.32 -12.21
CA SER A 55 1.79 -0.37 -12.73
C SER A 55 0.54 -0.13 -11.87
N ILE A 56 0.72 0.39 -10.67
CA ILE A 56 -0.34 0.71 -9.72
C ILE A 56 -0.12 2.13 -9.20
N ILE A 57 -1.18 2.94 -9.16
CA ILE A 57 -1.17 4.27 -8.54
C ILE A 57 -1.91 4.19 -7.21
N ASP A 58 -1.24 4.48 -6.10
CA ASP A 58 -1.84 4.44 -4.77
C ASP A 58 -2.20 5.84 -4.28
N VAL A 59 -3.49 6.13 -4.23
CA VAL A 59 -4.03 7.46 -3.92
C VAL A 59 -4.39 7.55 -2.46
N GLY A 60 -3.72 8.45 -1.72
CA GLY A 60 -4.00 8.72 -0.31
C GLY A 60 -4.32 10.19 -0.07
N ALA A 61 -5.27 10.47 0.82
CA ALA A 61 -5.73 11.84 1.13
C ALA A 61 -5.57 12.24 2.60
N PHE A 62 -4.94 11.40 3.40
CA PHE A 62 -4.62 11.66 4.80
C PHE A 62 -3.20 11.19 5.11
N SER A 63 -2.69 11.59 6.27
CA SER A 63 -1.37 11.16 6.72
C SER A 63 -1.49 10.36 8.01
N THR A 64 -0.93 9.16 8.02
CA THR A 64 -0.79 8.33 9.22
C THR A 64 0.48 8.61 10.02
N ARG A 65 1.23 9.66 9.66
CA ARG A 65 2.45 10.05 10.38
C ARG A 65 2.09 10.57 11.77
N PRO A 66 2.87 10.24 12.82
CA PRO A 66 2.69 10.82 14.13
C PRO A 66 2.72 12.35 14.07
N GLY A 67 1.68 13.00 14.65
CA GLY A 67 1.55 14.46 14.67
C GLY A 67 0.94 15.08 13.41
N ALA A 68 0.45 14.30 12.47
CA ALA A 68 -0.36 14.80 11.36
C ALA A 68 -1.74 15.25 11.87
N ASP A 69 -2.27 16.32 11.28
CA ASP A 69 -3.61 16.80 11.59
C ASP A 69 -4.66 15.72 11.25
N GLU A 70 -5.64 15.58 12.13
CA GLU A 70 -6.75 14.66 11.91
C GLU A 70 -7.65 15.21 10.80
N VAL A 71 -7.87 14.38 9.76
CA VAL A 71 -8.75 14.72 8.64
C VAL A 71 -10.11 14.08 8.86
N SER A 72 -11.19 14.87 8.78
CA SER A 72 -12.54 14.32 8.86
C SER A 72 -12.84 13.40 7.67
N GLU A 73 -13.77 12.46 7.86
CA GLU A 73 -14.18 11.54 6.78
C GLU A 73 -14.73 12.28 5.56
N GLU A 74 -15.50 13.36 5.78
CA GLU A 74 -16.04 14.19 4.71
C GLU A 74 -14.92 14.86 3.88
N GLU A 75 -13.93 15.43 4.57
CA GLU A 75 -12.80 16.08 3.91
C GLU A 75 -11.89 15.07 3.19
N GLU A 76 -11.62 13.92 3.80
CA GLU A 76 -10.89 12.84 3.14
C GLU A 76 -11.63 12.37 1.89
N GLY A 77 -12.95 12.13 1.98
CA GLY A 77 -13.78 11.74 0.85
C GLY A 77 -13.77 12.76 -0.27
N ARG A 78 -13.82 14.06 0.05
CA ARG A 78 -13.74 15.15 -0.94
C ARG A 78 -12.40 15.14 -1.68
N ARG A 79 -11.30 14.94 -0.96
CA ARG A 79 -9.95 14.87 -1.54
C ARG A 79 -9.76 13.63 -2.41
N LEU A 80 -10.18 12.45 -1.91
CA LEU A 80 -10.08 11.20 -2.65
C LEU A 80 -10.87 11.27 -3.94
N LYS A 81 -12.13 11.74 -3.89
CA LYS A 81 -12.94 11.89 -5.10
C LYS A 81 -12.28 12.78 -6.13
N PHE A 82 -11.79 13.96 -5.71
CA PHE A 82 -11.11 14.90 -6.60
C PHE A 82 -9.86 14.27 -7.25
N ALA A 83 -9.03 13.60 -6.46
CA ALA A 83 -7.83 12.95 -6.98
C ALA A 83 -8.13 11.77 -7.90
N LEU A 84 -9.08 10.91 -7.52
CA LEU A 84 -9.47 9.74 -8.32
C LEU A 84 -10.09 10.13 -9.66
N ASP A 85 -10.90 11.19 -9.71
CA ASP A 85 -11.44 11.73 -10.96
C ASP A 85 -10.33 12.16 -11.94
N ILE A 86 -9.27 12.80 -11.41
CA ILE A 86 -8.11 13.23 -12.22
C ILE A 86 -7.28 12.03 -12.64
N VAL A 87 -6.89 11.17 -11.70
CA VAL A 87 -6.02 10.00 -11.96
C VAL A 87 -6.68 9.08 -13.00
N ARG A 88 -7.98 8.81 -12.88
CA ARG A 88 -8.71 7.96 -13.84
C ARG A 88 -8.80 8.58 -15.22
N ARG A 89 -8.95 9.92 -15.30
CA ARG A 89 -8.94 10.65 -16.57
C ARG A 89 -7.58 10.58 -17.27
N GLU A 90 -6.48 10.78 -16.51
CA GLU A 90 -5.11 10.78 -17.05
C GLU A 90 -4.61 9.37 -17.38
N GLN A 91 -5.00 8.39 -16.55
CA GLN A 91 -4.55 6.99 -16.64
C GLN A 91 -5.74 6.04 -16.62
N PRO A 92 -6.53 5.96 -17.71
CA PRO A 92 -7.77 5.18 -17.75
C PRO A 92 -7.58 3.67 -17.55
N ASP A 93 -6.42 3.14 -17.93
CA ASP A 93 -6.11 1.71 -17.89
C ASP A 93 -5.25 1.29 -16.69
N ALA A 94 -4.71 2.22 -15.92
CA ALA A 94 -3.91 1.94 -14.75
C ALA A 94 -4.74 1.28 -13.64
N ALA A 95 -4.12 0.38 -12.86
CA ALA A 95 -4.69 -0.08 -11.61
C ALA A 95 -4.57 1.05 -10.57
N ILE A 96 -5.69 1.41 -9.93
CA ILE A 96 -5.74 2.47 -8.92
C ILE A 96 -6.06 1.85 -7.56
N SER A 97 -5.15 2.02 -6.63
CA SER A 97 -5.31 1.69 -5.22
C SER A 97 -5.76 2.94 -4.44
N VAL A 98 -6.60 2.76 -3.44
CA VAL A 98 -7.00 3.81 -2.51
C VAL A 98 -6.46 3.49 -1.11
N ASP A 99 -5.64 4.41 -0.56
CA ASP A 99 -5.11 4.32 0.80
C ASP A 99 -6.12 4.97 1.75
N THR A 100 -6.95 4.14 2.38
CA THR A 100 -7.93 4.56 3.39
C THR A 100 -8.26 3.42 4.35
N TYR A 101 -8.40 3.75 5.64
CA TYR A 101 -8.83 2.83 6.68
C TYR A 101 -10.33 2.95 7.00
N ARG A 102 -11.07 3.78 6.25
CA ARG A 102 -12.49 4.05 6.47
C ARG A 102 -13.34 3.19 5.53
N PRO A 103 -14.12 2.22 6.03
CA PRO A 103 -14.91 1.30 5.20
C PRO A 103 -15.89 2.02 4.27
N THR A 104 -16.53 3.07 4.77
CA THR A 104 -17.48 3.89 3.98
C THR A 104 -16.81 4.55 2.78
N LEU A 105 -15.59 5.11 2.97
CA LEU A 105 -14.84 5.72 1.87
C LEU A 105 -14.27 4.68 0.92
N ALA A 106 -13.76 3.56 1.43
CA ALA A 106 -13.30 2.45 0.60
C ALA A 106 -14.40 1.99 -0.36
N ARG A 107 -15.63 1.79 0.13
CA ARG A 107 -16.79 1.45 -0.69
C ARG A 107 -17.05 2.47 -1.78
N LYS A 108 -17.15 3.77 -1.45
CA LYS A 108 -17.39 4.84 -2.42
C LYS A 108 -16.28 4.93 -3.47
N CYS A 109 -15.01 4.79 -3.05
CA CYS A 109 -13.88 4.82 -3.97
C CYS A 109 -13.97 3.71 -5.03
N ILE A 110 -14.39 2.51 -4.64
CA ILE A 110 -14.54 1.36 -5.54
C ILE A 110 -15.79 1.50 -6.42
N GLU A 111 -16.97 1.72 -5.80
CA GLU A 111 -18.24 1.68 -6.51
C GLU A 111 -18.50 2.92 -7.38
N GLU A 112 -18.04 4.10 -6.93
CA GLU A 112 -18.43 5.37 -7.54
C GLU A 112 -17.27 6.15 -8.17
N TRP A 113 -16.04 6.03 -7.61
CA TRP A 113 -14.93 6.93 -7.96
C TRP A 113 -13.80 6.25 -8.73
N GLY A 114 -13.98 4.98 -9.09
CA GLY A 114 -13.13 4.28 -10.04
C GLY A 114 -11.83 3.70 -9.49
N ALA A 115 -11.66 3.54 -8.17
CA ALA A 115 -10.57 2.76 -7.60
C ALA A 115 -10.79 1.25 -7.85
N ASP A 116 -9.70 0.48 -7.76
CA ASP A 116 -9.67 -0.95 -8.07
C ASP A 116 -9.23 -1.80 -6.89
N ILE A 117 -8.39 -1.25 -6.00
CA ILE A 117 -7.72 -1.93 -4.88
C ILE A 117 -7.96 -1.12 -3.63
N ILE A 118 -8.20 -1.78 -2.50
CA ILE A 118 -8.24 -1.15 -1.18
C ILE A 118 -6.91 -1.41 -0.47
N ASN A 119 -6.21 -0.33 -0.10
CA ASN A 119 -5.01 -0.36 0.72
C ASN A 119 -5.36 0.13 2.14
N ASP A 120 -5.46 -0.82 3.07
CA ASP A 120 -5.85 -0.53 4.45
C ASP A 120 -4.66 -0.63 5.40
N VAL A 121 -4.27 0.50 5.95
CA VAL A 121 -3.16 0.61 6.92
C VAL A 121 -3.59 0.41 8.38
N SER A 122 -4.82 -0.08 8.63
CA SER A 122 -5.41 -0.18 9.96
C SER A 122 -5.69 -1.59 10.45
N GLU A 123 -5.30 -2.62 9.72
CA GLU A 123 -5.58 -4.03 10.08
C GLU A 123 -7.10 -4.25 10.29
N GLY A 124 -7.92 -3.88 9.29
CA GLY A 124 -9.36 -4.10 9.27
C GLY A 124 -10.26 -2.87 9.47
N GLY A 125 -9.70 -1.65 9.51
CA GLY A 125 -10.51 -0.42 9.37
C GLY A 125 -11.34 -0.05 10.58
N ILE A 126 -10.75 0.08 11.75
CA ILE A 126 -11.42 0.77 12.85
C ILE A 126 -10.98 2.22 12.85
N THR A 127 -11.96 3.10 12.75
CA THR A 127 -11.82 4.54 12.62
C THR A 127 -10.81 5.13 13.62
N GLY A 128 -9.78 5.79 13.12
CA GLY A 128 -8.82 6.53 13.92
C GLY A 128 -7.78 5.67 14.67
N ILE A 129 -7.73 4.36 14.47
CA ILE A 129 -6.86 3.46 15.24
C ILE A 129 -6.00 2.61 14.29
N ALA A 130 -5.08 3.26 13.57
CA ALA A 130 -4.17 2.60 12.65
C ALA A 130 -3.08 1.71 13.30
N ASN A 131 -2.92 1.76 14.63
CA ASN A 131 -1.84 1.07 15.34
C ASN A 131 -2.35 0.11 16.45
N VAL A 132 -3.63 -0.25 16.43
CA VAL A 132 -4.21 -1.20 17.39
C VAL A 132 -4.44 -2.54 16.70
N PRO A 133 -3.75 -3.62 17.13
CA PRO A 133 -3.94 -4.94 16.56
C PRO A 133 -5.38 -5.43 16.65
N LEU A 134 -5.86 -6.15 15.64
CA LEU A 134 -7.23 -6.66 15.57
C LEU A 134 -7.61 -7.51 16.79
N GLU A 135 -6.68 -8.30 17.33
CA GLU A 135 -6.90 -9.13 18.51
C GLU A 135 -7.24 -8.35 19.79
N GLN A 136 -6.97 -7.03 19.81
CA GLN A 136 -7.34 -6.14 20.92
C GLN A 136 -8.71 -5.49 20.72
N ARG A 137 -9.39 -5.78 19.62
CA ARG A 137 -10.70 -5.25 19.27
C ARG A 137 -11.79 -6.25 19.69
N GLN A 138 -12.99 -5.75 19.91
CA GLN A 138 -14.13 -6.58 20.33
C GLN A 138 -14.91 -7.20 19.17
N GLU A 139 -14.65 -6.73 17.94
CA GLU A 139 -15.37 -7.16 16.75
C GLU A 139 -14.83 -8.47 16.20
N GLU A 140 -15.70 -9.43 15.97
CA GLU A 140 -15.32 -10.71 15.35
C GLU A 140 -14.95 -10.55 13.88
N TYR A 141 -15.70 -9.70 13.14
CA TYR A 141 -15.46 -9.36 11.75
C TYR A 141 -15.47 -7.83 11.59
N PRO A 142 -14.32 -7.19 11.36
CA PRO A 142 -14.24 -5.76 11.10
C PRO A 142 -15.13 -5.33 9.94
N GLU A 143 -15.67 -4.11 9.99
CA GLU A 143 -16.51 -3.57 8.94
C GLU A 143 -15.76 -3.53 7.59
N MET A 144 -14.48 -3.16 7.58
CA MET A 144 -13.66 -3.18 6.36
C MET A 144 -13.62 -4.58 5.72
N PHE A 145 -13.49 -5.65 6.51
CA PHE A 145 -13.49 -7.02 5.97
C PHE A 145 -14.83 -7.38 5.32
N ARG A 146 -15.95 -6.93 5.89
CA ARG A 146 -17.28 -7.10 5.30
C ARG A 146 -17.39 -6.37 3.97
N VAL A 147 -16.94 -5.11 3.92
CA VAL A 147 -16.91 -4.31 2.69
C VAL A 147 -16.07 -4.98 1.61
N VAL A 148 -14.87 -5.45 1.95
CA VAL A 148 -13.99 -6.16 1.00
C VAL A 148 -14.64 -7.45 0.49
N GLY A 149 -15.24 -8.23 1.36
CA GLY A 149 -15.95 -9.47 0.99
C GLY A 149 -17.14 -9.25 0.06
N GLU A 150 -17.87 -8.14 0.23
CA GLU A 150 -18.99 -7.75 -0.63
C GLU A 150 -18.50 -7.23 -1.99
N LEU A 151 -17.48 -6.37 -2.00
CA LEU A 151 -16.94 -5.75 -3.21
C LEU A 151 -16.11 -6.71 -4.06
N LYS A 152 -15.50 -7.73 -3.46
CA LYS A 152 -14.65 -8.74 -4.12
C LYS A 152 -13.51 -8.13 -4.94
N VAL A 153 -12.91 -7.09 -4.41
CA VAL A 153 -11.73 -6.39 -4.98
C VAL A 153 -10.46 -6.82 -4.26
N PRO A 154 -9.28 -6.63 -4.86
CA PRO A 154 -8.01 -6.84 -4.17
C PRO A 154 -7.91 -5.96 -2.92
N TYR A 155 -7.40 -6.57 -1.87
CA TYR A 155 -7.27 -5.94 -0.56
C TYR A 155 -5.86 -6.11 0.00
N ILE A 156 -5.24 -5.00 0.37
CA ILE A 156 -3.96 -4.98 1.05
C ILE A 156 -4.22 -4.97 2.55
N LEU A 157 -3.91 -6.08 3.19
CA LEU A 157 -4.02 -6.30 4.62
C LEU A 157 -2.69 -5.99 5.28
N MET A 158 -2.60 -4.85 5.97
CA MET A 158 -1.39 -4.48 6.69
C MET A 158 -1.43 -4.95 8.14
N SER A 159 -0.29 -5.45 8.65
CA SER A 159 -0.13 -5.82 10.05
C SER A 159 0.63 -4.76 10.86
N VAL A 160 0.09 -4.43 12.04
CA VAL A 160 0.76 -3.58 13.03
C VAL A 160 1.49 -4.38 14.12
N GLN A 161 1.57 -5.71 13.97
CA GLN A 161 2.18 -6.60 14.96
C GLN A 161 3.70 -6.36 15.09
N PRO A 162 4.24 -6.31 16.32
CA PRO A 162 5.64 -5.95 16.58
C PRO A 162 6.65 -7.06 16.33
N THR A 163 6.21 -8.30 16.08
CA THR A 163 7.07 -9.46 15.82
C THR A 163 6.53 -10.33 14.71
N LEU A 164 7.41 -10.98 13.94
CA LEU A 164 6.99 -11.84 12.84
C LEU A 164 6.06 -12.97 13.30
N ALA A 165 6.32 -13.60 14.44
CA ALA A 165 5.49 -14.69 14.97
C ALA A 165 4.05 -14.22 15.26
N ARG A 166 3.87 -13.03 15.85
CA ARG A 166 2.54 -12.45 16.06
C ARG A 166 1.87 -12.05 14.75
N MET A 167 2.64 -11.46 13.84
CA MET A 167 2.19 -11.09 12.51
C MET A 167 1.65 -12.30 11.73
N MET A 168 2.39 -13.39 11.66
CA MET A 168 1.97 -14.62 11.00
C MET A 168 0.69 -15.20 11.61
N LYS A 169 0.58 -15.19 12.95
CA LYS A 169 -0.63 -15.63 13.65
C LYS A 169 -1.83 -14.71 13.36
N GLY A 170 -1.61 -13.39 13.32
CA GLY A 170 -2.62 -12.40 12.96
C GLY A 170 -3.10 -12.62 11.53
N PHE A 171 -2.18 -12.65 10.58
CA PHE A 171 -2.50 -12.89 9.17
C PHE A 171 -3.26 -14.20 8.93
N ALA A 172 -2.85 -15.31 9.58
CA ALA A 172 -3.54 -16.58 9.41
C ALA A 172 -5.02 -16.49 9.82
N ARG A 173 -5.32 -15.78 10.91
CA ARG A 173 -6.71 -15.54 11.38
C ARG A 173 -7.45 -14.58 10.45
N GLU A 174 -6.86 -13.45 10.13
CA GLU A 174 -7.48 -12.36 9.37
C GLU A 174 -7.74 -12.76 7.92
N VAL A 175 -6.81 -13.49 7.31
CA VAL A 175 -6.99 -14.08 5.97
C VAL A 175 -8.15 -15.07 5.98
N GLN A 176 -8.27 -15.91 7.03
CA GLN A 176 -9.42 -16.82 7.14
C GLN A 176 -10.74 -16.04 7.26
N GLN A 177 -10.79 -15.00 8.10
CA GLN A 177 -11.97 -14.14 8.24
C GLN A 177 -12.36 -13.48 6.90
N LEU A 178 -11.39 -12.95 6.15
CA LEU A 178 -11.61 -12.38 4.83
C LEU A 178 -12.14 -13.41 3.82
N ARG A 179 -11.58 -14.62 3.84
CA ARG A 179 -12.03 -15.75 2.98
C ARG A 179 -13.44 -16.20 3.32
N ASP A 180 -13.79 -16.26 4.60
CA ASP A 180 -15.14 -16.60 5.07
C ASP A 180 -16.18 -15.58 4.59
N LEU A 181 -15.79 -14.32 4.43
CA LEU A 181 -16.58 -13.23 3.85
C LEU A 181 -16.56 -13.19 2.31
N GLY A 182 -15.79 -14.06 1.66
CA GLY A 182 -15.74 -14.19 0.20
C GLY A 182 -14.64 -13.40 -0.50
N ALA A 183 -13.72 -12.74 0.23
CA ALA A 183 -12.53 -12.11 -0.35
C ALA A 183 -11.59 -13.16 -0.95
N LYS A 184 -11.01 -12.86 -2.13
CA LYS A 184 -10.12 -13.77 -2.85
C LYS A 184 -8.72 -13.21 -3.01
N ASP A 185 -8.62 -11.97 -3.43
CA ASP A 185 -7.37 -11.30 -3.79
C ASP A 185 -6.84 -10.53 -2.58
N ILE A 186 -6.10 -11.22 -1.71
CA ILE A 186 -5.53 -10.68 -0.48
C ILE A 186 -4.03 -10.53 -0.67
N ILE A 187 -3.51 -9.34 -0.36
CA ILE A 187 -2.10 -8.97 -0.42
C ILE A 187 -1.66 -8.65 1.00
N LEU A 188 -0.58 -9.26 1.48
CA LEU A 188 -0.07 -9.03 2.83
C LEU A 188 0.91 -7.86 2.84
N ASP A 189 0.77 -6.94 3.80
CA ASP A 189 1.76 -5.89 4.07
C ASP A 189 2.29 -6.05 5.51
N PRO A 190 3.59 -6.32 5.70
CA PRO A 190 4.22 -6.37 7.02
C PRO A 190 4.11 -5.06 7.83
N GLY A 191 3.71 -3.95 7.21
CA GLY A 191 3.48 -2.68 7.87
C GLY A 191 4.73 -2.09 8.50
N PHE A 192 5.84 -2.04 7.77
CA PHE A 192 7.08 -1.42 8.25
C PHE A 192 6.82 0.04 8.64
N GLY A 193 7.30 0.43 9.83
CA GLY A 193 7.08 1.77 10.39
C GLY A 193 5.77 1.94 11.18
N PHE A 194 4.87 0.97 11.17
CA PHE A 194 3.62 0.98 11.92
C PHE A 194 3.70 0.06 13.14
N GLY A 195 3.43 0.59 14.35
CA GLY A 195 3.41 -0.20 15.59
C GLY A 195 4.75 -0.86 15.97
N LYS A 196 5.87 -0.51 15.33
CA LYS A 196 7.17 -1.15 15.45
C LYS A 196 8.28 -0.13 15.70
N ASN A 197 9.18 -0.47 16.62
CA ASN A 197 10.42 0.29 16.79
C ASN A 197 11.48 -0.07 15.71
N LEU A 198 12.63 0.60 15.74
CA LEU A 198 13.69 0.41 14.74
C LEU A 198 14.18 -1.05 14.68
N ILE A 199 14.45 -1.65 15.84
CA ILE A 199 14.96 -3.02 15.93
C ILE A 199 13.93 -4.02 15.41
N GLN A 200 12.67 -3.87 15.81
CA GLN A 200 11.57 -4.75 15.37
C GLN A 200 11.35 -4.68 13.86
N ASN A 201 11.45 -3.49 13.24
CA ASN A 201 11.38 -3.37 11.79
C ASN A 201 12.46 -4.20 11.11
N TYR A 202 13.73 -4.09 11.55
CA TYR A 202 14.84 -4.87 10.95
C TYR A 202 14.76 -6.36 11.24
N GLN A 203 14.31 -6.76 12.43
CA GLN A 203 14.10 -8.19 12.74
C GLN A 203 13.03 -8.82 11.84
N ILE A 204 11.90 -8.14 11.63
CA ILE A 204 10.85 -8.62 10.73
C ILE A 204 11.36 -8.62 9.29
N TYR A 205 12.10 -7.59 8.90
CA TYR A 205 12.66 -7.47 7.55
C TYR A 205 13.65 -8.57 7.23
N ASP A 206 14.50 -8.93 8.18
CA ASP A 206 15.49 -10.01 8.03
C ASP A 206 14.84 -11.39 7.80
N GLU A 207 13.65 -11.60 8.34
CA GLU A 207 12.94 -12.87 8.27
C GLU A 207 11.67 -12.84 7.39
N MET A 208 11.44 -11.77 6.61
CA MET A 208 10.15 -11.56 5.92
C MET A 208 9.82 -12.64 4.89
N GLU A 209 10.81 -13.34 4.33
CA GLU A 209 10.58 -14.47 3.42
C GLU A 209 9.77 -15.60 4.06
N LYS A 210 9.71 -15.68 5.39
CA LYS A 210 8.84 -16.65 6.11
C LYS A 210 7.36 -16.39 5.88
N LEU A 211 6.96 -15.18 5.46
CA LEU A 211 5.57 -14.87 5.08
C LEU A 211 5.12 -15.66 3.86
N ASN A 212 6.05 -16.10 3.01
CA ASN A 212 5.73 -16.90 1.81
C ASN A 212 5.00 -18.22 2.14
N VAL A 213 5.08 -18.71 3.39
CA VAL A 213 4.34 -19.90 3.84
C VAL A 213 2.82 -19.69 3.81
N LEU A 214 2.36 -18.45 3.83
CA LEU A 214 0.92 -18.11 3.75
C LEU A 214 0.38 -18.19 2.31
N GLU A 215 1.25 -18.39 1.33
CA GLU A 215 0.91 -18.52 -0.09
C GLU A 215 0.07 -17.34 -0.61
N LEU A 216 0.43 -16.12 -0.19
CA LEU A 216 -0.18 -14.87 -0.62
C LEU A 216 0.90 -13.88 -1.07
N PRO A 217 0.60 -12.99 -2.02
CA PRO A 217 1.53 -11.96 -2.43
C PRO A 217 1.84 -10.99 -1.29
N VAL A 218 3.09 -10.52 -1.24
CA VAL A 218 3.57 -9.59 -0.20
C VAL A 218 3.86 -8.23 -0.83
N LEU A 219 3.26 -7.18 -0.27
CA LEU A 219 3.61 -5.80 -0.54
C LEU A 219 4.62 -5.31 0.50
N VAL A 220 5.63 -4.58 0.04
CA VAL A 220 6.62 -3.93 0.91
C VAL A 220 6.60 -2.42 0.70
N GLY A 221 6.30 -1.68 1.76
CA GLY A 221 6.26 -0.22 1.77
C GLY A 221 7.27 0.35 2.76
N ILE A 222 8.53 0.50 2.36
CA ILE A 222 9.63 1.03 3.20
C ILE A 222 10.16 2.37 2.72
N SER A 223 9.75 2.81 1.53
CA SER A 223 10.26 4.00 0.86
C SER A 223 10.30 5.23 1.76
N ARG A 224 11.50 5.75 1.96
CA ARG A 224 11.80 6.96 2.76
C ARG A 224 11.31 6.92 4.22
N LYS A 225 11.06 5.69 4.77
CA LYS A 225 10.59 5.52 6.15
C LYS A 225 11.71 5.71 7.17
N SER A 226 11.30 6.02 8.40
CA SER A 226 12.20 6.35 9.52
C SER A 226 13.18 5.23 9.86
N MET A 227 12.88 3.99 9.54
CA MET A 227 13.82 2.88 9.74
C MET A 227 15.12 3.06 8.93
N ILE A 228 15.06 3.77 7.80
CA ILE A 228 16.23 4.05 6.96
C ILE A 228 17.08 5.18 7.57
N TYR A 229 16.49 6.36 7.71
CA TYR A 229 17.27 7.53 8.15
C TYR A 229 17.62 7.52 9.65
N LYS A 230 16.90 6.79 10.48
CA LYS A 230 17.32 6.58 11.89
C LYS A 230 18.55 5.68 12.00
N LEU A 231 18.78 4.79 11.04
CA LEU A 231 19.98 3.95 11.00
C LEU A 231 21.16 4.68 10.35
N LEU A 232 20.91 5.33 9.20
CA LEU A 232 21.96 5.89 8.37
C LEU A 232 22.31 7.37 8.72
N GLY A 233 21.45 8.03 9.49
CA GLY A 233 21.45 9.47 9.68
C GLY A 233 20.71 10.20 8.53
N GLY A 234 20.36 11.47 8.73
CA GLY A 234 19.61 12.27 7.77
C GLY A 234 18.11 12.29 7.99
N ASP A 235 17.34 12.34 6.91
CA ASP A 235 15.88 12.43 6.92
C ASP A 235 15.25 11.68 5.71
N ALA A 236 13.94 11.85 5.52
CA ALA A 236 13.22 11.21 4.41
C ALA A 236 13.74 11.66 3.03
N THR A 237 14.25 12.89 2.88
CA THR A 237 14.73 13.42 1.59
C THR A 237 16.06 12.81 1.17
N THR A 238 16.89 12.38 2.13
CA THR A 238 18.20 11.76 1.92
C THR A 238 18.16 10.22 1.87
N SER A 239 16.96 9.62 1.94
CA SER A 239 16.77 8.17 2.12
C SER A 239 16.69 7.36 0.82
N LEU A 240 16.90 7.96 -0.36
CA LEU A 240 16.76 7.27 -1.65
C LEU A 240 17.68 6.04 -1.75
N ASN A 241 18.97 6.20 -1.49
CA ASN A 241 19.91 5.07 -1.57
C ASN A 241 19.52 3.91 -0.61
N GLY A 242 19.18 4.25 0.64
CA GLY A 242 18.72 3.23 1.61
C GLY A 242 17.41 2.57 1.20
N THR A 243 16.50 3.30 0.56
CA THR A 243 15.28 2.77 -0.03
C THR A 243 15.61 1.74 -1.11
N SER A 244 16.44 2.09 -2.09
CA SER A 244 16.80 1.20 -3.20
C SER A 244 17.51 -0.09 -2.71
N VAL A 245 18.38 0.03 -1.71
CA VAL A 245 19.02 -1.15 -1.08
C VAL A 245 17.99 -2.07 -0.45
N LEU A 246 17.07 -1.53 0.34
CA LEU A 246 16.06 -2.34 1.00
C LEU A 246 15.02 -2.87 -0.02
N ASP A 247 14.58 -2.10 -1.00
CA ASP A 247 13.68 -2.59 -2.06
C ASP A 247 14.30 -3.79 -2.80
N THR A 248 15.59 -3.73 -3.13
CA THR A 248 16.31 -4.85 -3.76
C THR A 248 16.31 -6.10 -2.87
N ILE A 249 16.59 -5.94 -1.57
CA ILE A 249 16.55 -7.06 -0.62
C ILE A 249 15.12 -7.61 -0.48
N ALA A 250 14.09 -6.75 -0.45
CA ALA A 250 12.69 -7.18 -0.41
C ALA A 250 12.33 -8.06 -1.60
N LEU A 251 12.73 -7.65 -2.81
CA LEU A 251 12.52 -8.44 -4.04
C LEU A 251 13.21 -9.81 -3.98
N MET A 252 14.44 -9.86 -3.46
CA MET A 252 15.17 -11.11 -3.27
C MET A 252 14.50 -12.02 -2.22
N LYS A 253 13.79 -11.45 -1.25
CA LYS A 253 13.01 -12.16 -0.23
C LYS A 253 11.57 -12.48 -0.66
N GLY A 254 11.19 -12.16 -1.89
CA GLY A 254 9.90 -12.57 -2.47
C GLY A 254 8.80 -11.53 -2.40
N ALA A 255 9.12 -10.24 -2.23
CA ALA A 255 8.14 -9.17 -2.38
C ALA A 255 7.52 -9.19 -3.77
N SER A 256 6.19 -9.14 -3.85
CA SER A 256 5.41 -9.11 -5.09
C SER A 256 5.05 -7.68 -5.52
N ILE A 257 5.02 -6.73 -4.58
CA ILE A 257 4.71 -5.33 -4.84
C ILE A 257 5.64 -4.45 -3.99
N LEU A 258 6.26 -3.44 -4.63
CA LEU A 258 6.98 -2.37 -3.94
C LEU A 258 6.14 -1.10 -3.94
N ARG A 259 5.78 -0.58 -2.74
CA ARG A 259 5.05 0.68 -2.60
C ARG A 259 6.03 1.83 -2.31
N VAL A 260 6.20 2.73 -3.28
CA VAL A 260 7.33 3.66 -3.31
C VAL A 260 6.98 5.09 -3.70
N HIS A 261 7.82 6.04 -3.28
CA HIS A 261 7.86 7.41 -3.80
C HIS A 261 8.69 7.50 -5.09
N ASP A 262 9.79 6.74 -5.15
CA ASP A 262 10.83 6.78 -6.19
C ASP A 262 10.61 5.61 -7.16
N VAL A 263 9.66 5.80 -8.10
CA VAL A 263 9.15 4.73 -8.96
C VAL A 263 10.20 4.22 -9.92
N LYS A 264 10.98 5.12 -10.53
CA LYS A 264 12.03 4.76 -11.49
C LYS A 264 13.06 3.83 -10.86
N GLU A 265 13.58 4.18 -9.69
CA GLU A 265 14.60 3.40 -8.98
C GLU A 265 14.08 2.04 -8.54
N ALA A 266 12.80 1.97 -8.13
CA ALA A 266 12.16 0.70 -7.81
C ALA A 266 11.96 -0.18 -9.06
N ALA A 267 11.55 0.41 -10.18
CA ALA A 267 11.42 -0.32 -11.45
C ALA A 267 12.76 -0.83 -11.98
N GLU A 268 13.84 -0.06 -11.79
CA GLU A 268 15.21 -0.48 -12.12
C GLU A 268 15.63 -1.66 -11.21
N ALA A 269 15.32 -1.61 -9.90
CA ALA A 269 15.61 -2.70 -8.98
C ALA A 269 14.86 -3.99 -9.38
N VAL A 270 13.57 -3.89 -9.76
CA VAL A 270 12.81 -5.04 -10.27
C VAL A 270 13.50 -5.65 -11.50
N LYS A 271 13.85 -4.84 -12.50
CA LYS A 271 14.53 -5.32 -13.72
C LYS A 271 15.84 -6.05 -13.42
N ILE A 272 16.64 -5.52 -12.49
CA ILE A 272 17.92 -6.14 -12.09
C ILE A 272 17.69 -7.49 -11.42
N VAL A 273 16.75 -7.56 -10.45
CA VAL A 273 16.47 -8.80 -9.73
C VAL A 273 15.87 -9.87 -10.66
N GLU A 274 14.98 -9.50 -11.56
CA GLU A 274 14.41 -10.43 -12.54
C GLU A 274 15.48 -10.96 -13.52
N ALA A 275 16.38 -10.10 -14.00
CA ALA A 275 17.51 -10.54 -14.83
C ALA A 275 18.41 -11.57 -14.11
N MET A 276 18.64 -11.38 -12.81
CA MET A 276 19.40 -12.35 -12.00
C MET A 276 18.67 -13.69 -11.86
N LYS A 277 17.33 -13.70 -11.66
CA LYS A 277 16.55 -14.92 -11.53
C LYS A 277 16.47 -15.71 -12.84
N GLU A 278 16.37 -15.02 -13.97
CA GLU A 278 16.27 -15.65 -15.29
C GLU A 278 17.63 -16.07 -15.86
N GLY A 279 18.75 -15.71 -15.23
CA GLY A 279 20.09 -15.94 -15.74
C GLY A 279 20.36 -15.24 -17.09
N ARG A 280 19.62 -14.20 -17.39
CA ARG A 280 19.69 -13.42 -18.64
C ARG A 280 20.39 -12.09 -18.35
N VAL A 281 21.70 -12.07 -18.41
CA VAL A 281 22.51 -10.86 -18.50
C VAL A 281 23.19 -10.84 -19.85
#